data_ec42048752a801d099e256ccec6d072f
#
_entry.id   ec42048752a801d099e256ccec6d072f
#
_cell.length_a   1.000
_cell.length_b   1.000
_cell.length_c   1.000
_cell.angle_alpha   90.00
_cell.angle_beta   90.00
_cell.angle_gamma   90.00
#
_symmetry.space_group_name_H-M   'P 1'
#
loop_
_entity.id
_entity.type
_entity.pdbx_description
1 polymer ?
#
loop_
_entity_poly.entity_id
_entity_poly.type
_entity_poly.pdbx_seq_one_letter_code
_entity_poly.pdbx_strand_id
1 'polypeptide(L)'
;VIYVLLALLFISIIVYNLMRVQRLKYELREEAIQKRSLELLNIEKQRFFSNISHELKTPLTLILAPITVLSERFLLDIDVKEKLAIIKRQAKKMLNLIELSHELQLNERNMLKVKPCMFSFNKFLKDITEDFMFMAKYDNKDFVVNYPNKNVNVYADYSMIEQMLNNLLTNSFKHTVQRDKVGIDISYHDQLLTIKVYDTGDGISEKDLPYIFDRFYQASNQGLKNIGGTGIGLAFTKRLIELHSGNIGVESKLGEGSTFTVNLPIIQNVTEADVIDETNEQEGETDLYVGDWDIKSIEIDSKYLRFLVYLVEDNTEMRSFLTEIIGQFFTVKSFANGKECLDGMNKEWPDIIVSDVMMPEMDGNELCNVIKSDLKTSHIPVILLTACNTVDDKIKGLQSGADAYIPKPFYPKHVLTRICTLLDNRAKLWERFQSGVPLNIAANENEVSAKDNEFICALYAKFNEYVDDECVDMELLAKEIGVNRSLFFQKVKALTNDSPFELLKNYRLQRAAELLVKEEYNVNEVCMMTGFKSRTHFSRLFKEKYGVAPSKYKESVVNRI
;
A
#
# COMPACT_ATOMS: atom_id res chain seq x y z
N VAL A 1 -12.43 -51.49 -67.13
CA VAL A 1 -11.20 -50.64 -67.02
C VAL A 1 -11.53 -49.26 -66.47
N ILE A 2 -12.55 -48.54 -67.01
CA ILE A 2 -12.87 -47.14 -66.56
C ILE A 2 -13.25 -47.09 -65.09
N TYR A 3 -14.08 -48.01 -64.57
CA TYR A 3 -14.47 -48.03 -63.14
C TYR A 3 -13.26 -48.29 -62.16
N VAL A 4 -12.31 -49.12 -62.63
CA VAL A 4 -11.08 -49.37 -61.82
C VAL A 4 -10.20 -48.13 -61.77
N LEU A 5 -10.06 -47.39 -62.87
CA LEU A 5 -9.31 -46.13 -62.92
C LEU A 5 -9.93 -45.02 -62.01
N LEU A 6 -11.28 -44.92 -62.05
CA LEU A 6 -11.99 -43.96 -61.15
C LEU A 6 -11.86 -44.33 -59.70
N ALA A 7 -11.91 -45.62 -59.34
CA ALA A 7 -11.68 -46.07 -57.96
C ALA A 7 -10.26 -45.77 -57.48
N LEU A 8 -9.22 -46.00 -58.31
CA LEU A 8 -7.83 -45.67 -58.00
C LEU A 8 -7.62 -44.16 -57.85
N LEU A 9 -8.26 -43.34 -58.70
CA LEU A 9 -8.19 -41.87 -58.54
C LEU A 9 -8.85 -41.42 -57.24
N PHE A 10 -9.99 -41.97 -56.87
CA PHE A 10 -10.70 -41.64 -55.62
C PHE A 10 -9.89 -42.03 -54.41
N ILE A 11 -9.28 -43.24 -54.40
CA ILE A 11 -8.35 -43.65 -53.30
C ILE A 11 -7.16 -42.73 -53.21
N SER A 12 -6.57 -42.32 -54.34
CA SER A 12 -5.44 -41.40 -54.39
C SER A 12 -5.78 -40.03 -53.75
N ILE A 13 -6.97 -39.49 -54.03
CA ILE A 13 -7.48 -38.24 -53.47
C ILE A 13 -7.68 -38.38 -51.95
N ILE A 14 -8.22 -39.50 -51.49
CA ILE A 14 -8.40 -39.77 -50.05
C ILE A 14 -7.05 -39.82 -49.35
N VAL A 15 -6.09 -40.58 -49.89
CA VAL A 15 -4.74 -40.70 -49.33
C VAL A 15 -4.04 -39.34 -49.29
N TYR A 16 -4.13 -38.57 -50.39
CA TYR A 16 -3.58 -37.22 -50.44
C TYR A 16 -4.17 -36.30 -49.34
N ASN A 17 -5.51 -36.30 -49.18
CA ASN A 17 -6.17 -35.51 -48.15
C ASN A 17 -5.80 -35.96 -46.72
N LEU A 18 -5.69 -37.28 -46.49
CA LEU A 18 -5.22 -37.80 -45.19
C LEU A 18 -3.78 -37.36 -44.87
N MET A 19 -2.88 -37.43 -45.84
CA MET A 19 -1.50 -36.97 -45.68
C MET A 19 -1.44 -35.46 -45.42
N ARG A 20 -2.25 -34.68 -46.13
CA ARG A 20 -2.35 -33.23 -45.92
C ARG A 20 -2.87 -32.87 -44.53
N VAL A 21 -3.89 -33.56 -44.04
CA VAL A 21 -4.43 -33.39 -42.68
C VAL A 21 -3.38 -33.78 -41.61
N GLN A 22 -2.65 -34.87 -41.84
CA GLN A 22 -1.57 -35.25 -40.90
C GLN A 22 -0.45 -34.24 -40.88
N ARG A 23 -0.04 -33.70 -42.03
CA ARG A 23 1.00 -32.66 -42.10
C ARG A 23 0.57 -31.36 -41.38
N LEU A 24 -0.65 -30.90 -41.60
CA LEU A 24 -1.21 -29.75 -40.89
C LEU A 24 -1.28 -29.97 -39.38
N LYS A 25 -1.65 -31.16 -38.93
CA LYS A 25 -1.64 -31.51 -37.50
C LYS A 25 -0.22 -31.49 -36.90
N TYR A 26 0.77 -31.91 -37.68
CA TYR A 26 2.17 -31.88 -37.24
C TYR A 26 2.68 -30.44 -37.12
N GLU A 27 2.46 -29.61 -38.14
CA GLU A 27 2.82 -28.19 -38.13
C GLU A 27 2.16 -27.44 -36.97
N LEU A 28 0.87 -27.64 -36.70
CA LEU A 28 0.17 -27.06 -35.57
C LEU A 28 0.74 -27.52 -34.19
N ARG A 29 1.18 -28.76 -34.09
CA ARG A 29 1.82 -29.26 -32.87
C ARG A 29 3.20 -28.64 -32.64
N GLU A 30 4.01 -28.51 -33.67
CA GLU A 30 5.32 -27.84 -33.59
C GLU A 30 5.15 -26.38 -33.16
N GLU A 31 4.21 -25.66 -33.77
CA GLU A 31 3.89 -24.28 -33.43
C GLU A 31 3.45 -24.15 -31.94
N ALA A 32 2.59 -25.06 -31.48
CA ALA A 32 2.14 -25.09 -30.09
C ALA A 32 3.29 -25.39 -29.11
N ILE A 33 4.21 -26.27 -29.44
CA ILE A 33 5.40 -26.59 -28.63
C ILE A 33 6.35 -25.40 -28.58
N GLN A 34 6.62 -24.77 -29.72
CA GLN A 34 7.47 -23.58 -29.79
C GLN A 34 6.90 -22.43 -28.96
N LYS A 35 5.58 -22.17 -29.10
CA LYS A 35 4.88 -21.15 -28.31
C LYS A 35 5.00 -21.42 -26.81
N ARG A 36 4.77 -22.66 -26.38
CA ARG A 36 4.86 -23.05 -24.97
C ARG A 36 6.29 -22.96 -24.42
N SER A 37 7.30 -23.31 -25.22
CA SER A 37 8.71 -23.14 -24.85
C SER A 37 9.08 -21.67 -24.70
N LEU A 38 8.58 -20.81 -25.60
CA LEU A 38 8.77 -19.35 -25.52
C LEU A 38 8.09 -18.75 -24.28
N GLU A 39 6.89 -19.21 -23.93
CA GLU A 39 6.17 -18.81 -22.73
C GLU A 39 6.92 -19.21 -21.44
N LEU A 40 7.45 -20.44 -21.38
CA LEU A 40 8.23 -20.91 -20.25
C LEU A 40 9.54 -20.11 -20.08
N LEU A 41 10.30 -19.93 -21.16
CA LEU A 41 11.53 -19.11 -21.14
C LEU A 41 11.23 -17.69 -20.65
N ASN A 42 10.13 -17.17 -21.07
CA ASN A 42 9.67 -15.86 -20.65
C ASN A 42 9.30 -15.78 -19.16
N ILE A 43 8.67 -16.80 -18.59
CA ILE A 43 8.36 -16.89 -17.15
C ILE A 43 9.66 -16.99 -16.33
N GLU A 44 10.61 -17.82 -16.76
CA GLU A 44 11.91 -17.93 -16.09
C GLU A 44 12.69 -16.63 -16.12
N LYS A 45 12.70 -15.94 -17.26
CA LYS A 45 13.30 -14.60 -17.39
C LYS A 45 12.71 -13.61 -16.40
N GLN A 46 11.39 -13.62 -16.17
CA GLN A 46 10.74 -12.72 -15.21
C GLN A 46 11.13 -13.03 -13.77
N ARG A 47 11.09 -14.31 -13.38
CA ARG A 47 11.50 -14.71 -12.03
C ARG A 47 12.95 -14.30 -11.74
N PHE A 48 13.83 -14.49 -12.70
CA PHE A 48 15.23 -14.09 -12.60
C PHE A 48 15.39 -12.60 -12.32
N PHE A 49 14.69 -11.73 -13.05
CA PHE A 49 14.81 -10.28 -12.88
C PHE A 49 14.07 -9.76 -11.63
N SER A 50 12.96 -10.35 -11.28
CA SER A 50 12.28 -10.05 -10.01
C SER A 50 13.19 -10.38 -8.83
N ASN A 51 13.83 -11.54 -8.86
CA ASN A 51 14.79 -11.95 -7.82
C ASN A 51 16.02 -11.03 -7.76
N ILE A 52 16.61 -10.68 -8.92
CA ILE A 52 17.74 -9.73 -8.96
C ILE A 52 17.34 -8.36 -8.42
N SER A 53 16.17 -7.86 -8.78
CA SER A 53 15.68 -6.57 -8.25
C SER A 53 15.54 -6.61 -6.73
N HIS A 54 15.04 -7.72 -6.19
CA HIS A 54 14.97 -7.93 -4.74
C HIS A 54 16.35 -7.97 -4.10
N GLU A 55 17.25 -8.81 -4.63
CA GLU A 55 18.62 -8.98 -4.11
C GLU A 55 19.45 -7.69 -4.20
N LEU A 56 19.13 -6.77 -5.12
CA LEU A 56 19.80 -5.48 -5.23
C LEU A 56 19.18 -4.41 -4.33
N LYS A 57 17.87 -4.44 -4.07
CA LYS A 57 17.20 -3.48 -3.17
C LYS A 57 17.63 -3.62 -1.71
N THR A 58 17.87 -4.85 -1.24
CA THR A 58 18.32 -5.12 0.13
C THR A 58 19.65 -4.43 0.47
N PRO A 59 20.77 -4.63 -0.28
CA PRO A 59 22.03 -3.93 0.01
C PRO A 59 21.92 -2.41 -0.18
N LEU A 60 21.08 -1.92 -1.09
CA LEU A 60 20.84 -0.49 -1.24
C LEU A 60 20.10 0.09 -0.03
N THR A 61 19.16 -0.65 0.56
CA THR A 61 18.51 -0.26 1.82
C THR A 61 19.54 -0.18 2.96
N LEU A 62 20.46 -1.17 3.04
CA LEU A 62 21.56 -1.19 4.02
C LEU A 62 22.58 -0.07 3.83
N ILE A 63 22.68 0.51 2.64
CA ILE A 63 23.50 1.69 2.38
C ILE A 63 22.73 2.98 2.71
N LEU A 64 21.50 3.11 2.22
CA LEU A 64 20.72 4.36 2.32
C LEU A 64 20.25 4.63 3.74
N ALA A 65 19.77 3.61 4.46
CA ALA A 65 19.18 3.79 5.78
C ALA A 65 20.21 4.21 6.84
N PRO A 66 21.40 3.57 6.98
CA PRO A 66 22.44 4.04 7.91
C PRO A 66 22.99 5.42 7.56
N ILE A 67 23.18 5.73 6.27
CA ILE A 67 23.65 7.04 5.83
C ILE A 67 22.64 8.13 6.25
N THR A 68 21.35 7.86 6.14
CA THR A 68 20.31 8.79 6.56
C THR A 68 20.37 9.00 8.08
N VAL A 69 20.49 7.92 8.86
CA VAL A 69 20.63 7.98 10.32
C VAL A 69 21.88 8.78 10.75
N LEU A 70 23.03 8.54 10.10
CA LEU A 70 24.28 9.24 10.39
C LEU A 70 24.21 10.72 10.05
N SER A 71 23.63 11.08 8.89
CA SER A 71 23.49 12.49 8.49
C SER A 71 22.57 13.30 9.38
N GLU A 72 21.63 12.65 10.08
CA GLU A 72 20.64 13.28 10.94
C GLU A 72 21.05 13.32 12.43
N ARG A 73 21.77 12.29 12.91
CA ARG A 73 22.12 12.16 14.36
C ARG A 73 23.36 12.91 14.80
N PHE A 74 24.30 13.18 13.92
CA PHE A 74 25.60 13.73 14.31
C PHE A 74 25.84 15.12 13.73
N LEU A 75 26.43 16.00 14.54
CA LEU A 75 27.10 17.23 14.09
C LEU A 75 28.38 16.80 13.33
N LEU A 76 28.19 16.29 12.11
CA LEU A 76 29.28 15.84 11.26
C LEU A 76 30.03 17.04 10.67
N ASP A 77 31.33 16.89 10.50
CA ASP A 77 32.15 17.83 9.76
C ASP A 77 31.61 18.00 8.32
N ILE A 78 31.74 19.21 7.76
CA ILE A 78 31.19 19.55 6.42
C ILE A 78 31.67 18.57 5.36
N ASP A 79 32.96 18.20 5.40
CA ASP A 79 33.56 17.25 4.45
C ASP A 79 32.90 15.83 4.55
N VAL A 80 32.58 15.38 5.77
CA VAL A 80 31.92 14.10 5.98
C VAL A 80 30.46 14.14 5.48
N LYS A 81 29.73 15.23 5.73
CA LYS A 81 28.37 15.43 5.20
C LYS A 81 28.33 15.42 3.68
N GLU A 82 29.28 16.10 3.02
CA GLU A 82 29.37 16.09 1.57
C GLU A 82 29.64 14.69 1.01
N LYS A 83 30.54 13.92 1.61
CA LYS A 83 30.82 12.53 1.21
C LYS A 83 29.61 11.61 1.40
N LEU A 84 28.91 11.72 2.53
CA LEU A 84 27.68 10.96 2.78
C LEU A 84 26.58 11.34 1.77
N ALA A 85 26.43 12.63 1.44
CA ALA A 85 25.49 13.09 0.43
C ALA A 85 25.80 12.51 -0.98
N ILE A 86 27.10 12.38 -1.32
CA ILE A 86 27.52 11.73 -2.57
C ILE A 86 27.12 10.25 -2.57
N ILE A 87 27.41 9.50 -1.49
CA ILE A 87 27.06 8.07 -1.39
C ILE A 87 25.53 7.90 -1.47
N LYS A 88 24.76 8.69 -0.70
CA LYS A 88 23.28 8.70 -0.72
C LYS A 88 22.75 8.91 -2.15
N ARG A 89 23.32 9.88 -2.88
CA ARG A 89 22.93 10.18 -4.26
C ARG A 89 23.25 9.05 -5.23
N GLN A 90 24.42 8.39 -5.11
CA GLN A 90 24.79 7.27 -5.97
C GLN A 90 23.93 6.03 -5.69
N ALA A 91 23.65 5.73 -4.43
CA ALA A 91 22.76 4.64 -4.07
C ALA A 91 21.33 4.86 -4.58
N LYS A 92 20.77 6.09 -4.46
CA LYS A 92 19.48 6.45 -5.08
C LYS A 92 19.49 6.28 -6.60
N LYS A 93 20.60 6.64 -7.25
CA LYS A 93 20.74 6.46 -8.71
C LYS A 93 20.74 4.98 -9.11
N MET A 94 21.42 4.13 -8.36
CA MET A 94 21.38 2.67 -8.59
C MET A 94 19.97 2.10 -8.40
N LEU A 95 19.27 2.54 -7.37
CA LEU A 95 17.88 2.14 -7.12
C LEU A 95 16.98 2.46 -8.31
N ASN A 96 17.02 3.71 -8.79
CA ASN A 96 16.23 4.13 -9.95
C ASN A 96 16.54 3.30 -11.20
N LEU A 97 17.81 2.88 -11.39
CA LEU A 97 18.20 2.00 -12.50
C LEU A 97 17.58 0.60 -12.38
N ILE A 98 17.52 0.07 -11.17
CA ILE A 98 16.93 -1.25 -10.88
C ILE A 98 15.42 -1.20 -11.14
N GLU A 99 14.73 -0.21 -10.60
CA GLU A 99 13.29 -0.02 -10.79
C GLU A 99 12.93 0.14 -12.26
N LEU A 100 13.65 0.98 -12.97
CA LEU A 100 13.50 1.20 -14.41
C LEU A 100 13.75 -0.08 -15.22
N SER A 101 14.75 -0.89 -14.85
CA SER A 101 15.04 -2.16 -15.52
C SER A 101 13.90 -3.18 -15.31
N HIS A 102 13.31 -3.20 -14.13
CA HIS A 102 12.17 -4.06 -13.80
C HIS A 102 10.89 -3.62 -14.57
N GLU A 103 10.59 -2.32 -14.58
CA GLU A 103 9.44 -1.77 -15.30
C GLU A 103 9.53 -1.98 -16.82
N LEU A 104 10.72 -1.84 -17.40
CA LEU A 104 10.93 -2.09 -18.84
C LEU A 104 10.60 -3.53 -19.24
N GLN A 105 10.84 -4.49 -18.36
CA GLN A 105 10.56 -5.89 -18.66
C GLN A 105 9.08 -6.25 -18.54
N LEU A 106 8.36 -5.64 -17.60
CA LEU A 106 6.91 -5.72 -17.53
C LEU A 106 6.27 -5.15 -18.81
N ASN A 107 6.93 -4.18 -19.42
CA ASN A 107 6.47 -3.47 -20.61
C ASN A 107 6.63 -4.29 -21.92
N GLU A 108 7.69 -5.10 -22.05
CA GLU A 108 7.93 -5.94 -23.25
C GLU A 108 6.78 -6.91 -23.58
N ARG A 109 5.83 -7.12 -22.66
CA ARG A 109 4.74 -8.10 -22.76
C ARG A 109 3.33 -7.53 -22.89
N ASN A 110 3.15 -6.23 -23.08
CA ASN A 110 1.82 -5.62 -22.94
C ASN A 110 1.11 -5.96 -21.58
N MET A 111 1.86 -6.23 -20.52
CA MET A 111 1.31 -6.55 -19.21
C MET A 111 0.94 -5.30 -18.39
N LEU A 112 1.40 -4.13 -18.78
CA LEU A 112 0.91 -2.87 -18.23
C LEU A 112 -0.54 -2.69 -18.67
N LYS A 113 -1.48 -3.04 -17.81
CA LYS A 113 -2.89 -2.72 -17.98
C LYS A 113 -3.16 -1.38 -17.35
N VAL A 114 -3.71 -0.46 -18.13
CA VAL A 114 -4.21 0.83 -17.63
C VAL A 114 -5.37 0.52 -16.66
N LYS A 115 -5.32 1.05 -15.45
CA LYS A 115 -6.38 0.99 -14.45
C LYS A 115 -6.97 2.39 -14.30
N PRO A 116 -7.88 2.79 -15.19
CA PRO A 116 -8.38 4.13 -15.19
C PRO A 116 -9.34 4.35 -14.01
N CYS A 117 -9.20 5.48 -13.34
CA CYS A 117 -10.12 5.99 -12.33
C CYS A 117 -10.52 7.43 -12.67
N MET A 118 -11.61 7.88 -12.10
CA MET A 118 -12.07 9.27 -12.26
C MET A 118 -11.45 10.13 -11.18
N PHE A 119 -10.72 11.20 -11.55
CA PHE A 119 -10.17 12.15 -10.59
C PHE A 119 -10.18 13.60 -11.11
N SER A 120 -10.12 14.55 -10.15
CA SER A 120 -10.00 15.98 -10.48
C SER A 120 -8.57 16.30 -10.89
N PHE A 121 -8.38 16.68 -12.16
CA PHE A 121 -7.05 16.97 -12.69
C PHE A 121 -6.41 18.20 -12.05
N ASN A 122 -7.19 19.20 -11.65
CA ASN A 122 -6.65 20.40 -11.00
C ASN A 122 -6.11 20.09 -9.61
N LYS A 123 -6.79 19.23 -8.82
CA LYS A 123 -6.28 18.76 -7.52
C LYS A 123 -5.01 17.94 -7.71
N PHE A 124 -5.06 16.95 -8.58
CA PHE A 124 -3.92 16.12 -8.95
C PHE A 124 -2.67 16.94 -9.37
N LEU A 125 -2.87 17.94 -10.26
CA LEU A 125 -1.77 18.80 -10.70
C LEU A 125 -1.20 19.64 -9.56
N LYS A 126 -2.05 20.14 -8.66
CA LYS A 126 -1.63 20.90 -7.49
C LYS A 126 -0.74 20.05 -6.60
N ASP A 127 -1.18 18.84 -6.29
CA ASP A 127 -0.43 17.92 -5.42
C ASP A 127 0.97 17.61 -5.98
N ILE A 128 1.08 17.31 -7.28
CA ILE A 128 2.37 17.05 -7.93
C ILE A 128 3.26 18.30 -8.00
N THR A 129 2.69 19.46 -8.32
CA THR A 129 3.50 20.67 -8.55
C THR A 129 3.98 21.34 -7.26
N GLU A 130 3.40 21.02 -6.10
CA GLU A 130 3.78 21.57 -4.81
C GLU A 130 5.24 21.29 -4.46
N ASP A 131 5.72 20.08 -4.68
CA ASP A 131 7.12 19.69 -4.48
C ASP A 131 8.08 20.43 -5.42
N PHE A 132 7.69 20.58 -6.70
CA PHE A 132 8.49 21.30 -7.68
C PHE A 132 8.52 22.81 -7.41
N MET A 133 7.47 23.40 -6.84
CA MET A 133 7.47 24.79 -6.38
C MET A 133 8.51 25.01 -5.27
N PHE A 134 8.59 24.06 -4.33
CA PHE A 134 9.61 24.11 -3.29
C PHE A 134 11.03 23.97 -3.84
N MET A 135 11.25 23.01 -4.76
CA MET A 135 12.53 22.83 -5.45
C MET A 135 12.95 24.07 -6.24
N ALA A 136 12.02 24.69 -6.97
CA ALA A 136 12.27 25.90 -7.75
C ALA A 136 12.75 27.05 -6.86
N LYS A 137 12.10 27.23 -5.72
CA LYS A 137 12.50 28.25 -4.73
C LYS A 137 13.91 27.99 -4.17
N TYR A 138 14.23 26.73 -3.89
CA TYR A 138 15.54 26.35 -3.37
C TYR A 138 16.65 26.54 -4.42
N ASP A 139 16.40 26.14 -5.67
CA ASP A 139 17.34 26.24 -6.79
C ASP A 139 17.37 27.64 -7.43
N ASN A 140 16.57 28.59 -6.93
CA ASN A 140 16.42 29.95 -7.48
C ASN A 140 16.03 29.94 -8.98
N LYS A 141 15.05 29.11 -9.34
CA LYS A 141 14.46 28.98 -10.67
C LYS A 141 13.04 29.55 -10.68
N ASP A 142 12.56 29.98 -11.85
CA ASP A 142 11.19 30.45 -12.02
C ASP A 142 10.29 29.29 -12.47
N PHE A 143 9.37 28.85 -11.58
CA PHE A 143 8.44 27.77 -11.89
C PHE A 143 7.00 28.29 -12.01
N VAL A 144 6.40 28.10 -13.18
CA VAL A 144 5.07 28.62 -13.51
C VAL A 144 4.12 27.45 -13.79
N VAL A 145 2.97 27.46 -13.11
CA VAL A 145 1.91 26.48 -13.33
C VAL A 145 0.64 27.17 -13.79
N ASN A 146 0.21 26.90 -15.02
CA ASN A 146 -1.01 27.43 -15.59
C ASN A 146 -2.11 26.36 -15.58
N TYR A 147 -3.04 26.52 -14.64
CA TYR A 147 -4.18 25.63 -14.48
C TYR A 147 -5.25 25.88 -15.55
N PRO A 148 -6.02 24.85 -15.95
CA PRO A 148 -7.14 25.04 -16.84
C PRO A 148 -8.23 25.89 -16.16
N ASN A 149 -8.91 26.74 -16.95
CA ASN A 149 -9.94 27.68 -16.45
C ASN A 149 -11.16 26.99 -15.81
N LYS A 150 -11.36 25.70 -16.06
CA LYS A 150 -12.43 24.88 -15.48
C LYS A 150 -11.80 23.66 -14.80
N ASN A 151 -12.41 23.24 -13.70
CA ASN A 151 -12.03 21.95 -13.10
C ASN A 151 -12.44 20.83 -14.07
N VAL A 152 -11.46 20.01 -14.47
CA VAL A 152 -11.63 18.92 -15.43
C VAL A 152 -11.49 17.60 -14.70
N ASN A 153 -12.52 16.76 -14.77
CA ASN A 153 -12.43 15.38 -14.29
C ASN A 153 -11.88 14.52 -15.43
N VAL A 154 -10.87 13.74 -15.14
CA VAL A 154 -10.14 12.90 -16.10
C VAL A 154 -10.35 11.44 -15.73
N TYR A 155 -10.65 10.61 -16.73
CA TYR A 155 -10.71 9.16 -16.58
C TYR A 155 -9.41 8.55 -17.15
N ALA A 156 -8.46 8.29 -16.26
CA ALA A 156 -7.13 7.81 -16.63
C ALA A 156 -6.49 7.06 -15.44
N ASP A 157 -5.38 6.38 -15.68
CA ASP A 157 -4.60 5.78 -14.59
C ASP A 157 -3.79 6.86 -13.86
N TYR A 158 -4.23 7.16 -12.63
CA TYR A 158 -3.65 8.21 -11.78
C TYR A 158 -2.12 8.06 -11.65
N SER A 159 -1.66 6.85 -11.31
CA SER A 159 -0.23 6.62 -11.03
C SER A 159 0.65 6.71 -12.30
N MET A 160 0.12 6.27 -13.45
CA MET A 160 0.82 6.38 -14.72
C MET A 160 0.94 7.84 -15.19
N ILE A 161 -0.12 8.65 -14.99
CA ILE A 161 -0.07 10.09 -15.32
C ILE A 161 0.87 10.84 -14.38
N GLU A 162 0.86 10.51 -13.09
CA GLU A 162 1.80 11.05 -12.10
C GLU A 162 3.26 10.77 -12.49
N GLN A 163 3.58 9.53 -12.82
CA GLN A 163 4.92 9.10 -13.22
C GLN A 163 5.39 9.80 -14.50
N MET A 164 4.48 9.97 -15.47
CA MET A 164 4.74 10.72 -16.69
C MET A 164 5.11 12.18 -16.39
N LEU A 165 4.30 12.89 -15.59
CA LEU A 165 4.53 14.29 -15.24
C LEU A 165 5.80 14.48 -14.42
N ASN A 166 6.02 13.64 -13.41
CA ASN A 166 7.23 13.66 -12.59
C ASN A 166 8.49 13.49 -13.45
N ASN A 167 8.47 12.60 -14.44
CA ASN A 167 9.60 12.41 -15.33
C ASN A 167 9.87 13.64 -16.23
N LEU A 168 8.83 14.24 -16.83
CA LEU A 168 8.98 15.43 -17.67
C LEU A 168 9.47 16.63 -16.86
N LEU A 169 8.85 16.91 -15.70
CA LEU A 169 9.26 18.01 -14.83
C LEU A 169 10.68 17.82 -14.29
N THR A 170 11.02 16.62 -13.82
CA THR A 170 12.39 16.31 -13.36
C THR A 170 13.43 16.53 -14.46
N ASN A 171 13.11 16.17 -15.71
CA ASN A 171 13.98 16.44 -16.84
C ASN A 171 14.16 17.94 -17.08
N SER A 172 13.08 18.72 -17.09
CA SER A 172 13.15 20.18 -17.25
C SER A 172 13.94 20.85 -16.11
N PHE A 173 13.72 20.45 -14.85
CA PHE A 173 14.51 20.96 -13.72
C PHE A 173 15.98 20.58 -13.79
N LYS A 174 16.30 19.41 -14.32
CA LYS A 174 17.66 18.90 -14.44
C LYS A 174 18.49 19.65 -15.49
N HIS A 175 17.84 20.06 -16.61
CA HIS A 175 18.50 20.74 -17.76
C HIS A 175 18.39 22.26 -17.71
N THR A 176 17.97 22.82 -16.59
CA THR A 176 17.91 24.25 -16.30
C THR A 176 18.93 24.66 -15.25
N VAL A 177 19.36 25.91 -15.26
CA VAL A 177 20.23 26.52 -14.26
C VAL A 177 19.48 27.59 -13.46
N GLN A 178 20.18 28.27 -12.53
CA GLN A 178 19.57 29.36 -11.74
C GLN A 178 19.06 30.47 -12.66
N ARG A 179 17.87 31.01 -12.36
CA ARG A 179 17.10 32.02 -13.10
C ARG A 179 16.48 31.55 -14.42
N ASP A 180 16.64 30.27 -14.78
CA ASP A 180 15.88 29.71 -15.88
C ASP A 180 14.41 29.52 -15.48
N LYS A 181 13.56 29.44 -16.49
CA LYS A 181 12.15 29.23 -16.36
C LYS A 181 11.79 27.77 -16.67
N VAL A 182 11.00 27.15 -15.79
CA VAL A 182 10.33 25.88 -16.03
C VAL A 182 8.83 26.13 -15.91
N GLY A 183 8.02 25.52 -16.76
CA GLY A 183 6.58 25.72 -16.66
C GLY A 183 5.77 24.53 -17.14
N ILE A 184 4.53 24.50 -16.68
CA ILE A 184 3.52 23.55 -17.12
C ILE A 184 2.24 24.30 -17.48
N ASP A 185 1.76 24.11 -18.71
CA ASP A 185 0.53 24.67 -19.23
C ASP A 185 -0.46 23.56 -19.54
N ILE A 186 -1.67 23.67 -19.02
CA ILE A 186 -2.74 22.70 -19.23
C ILE A 186 -3.86 23.35 -20.03
N SER A 187 -4.28 22.69 -21.10
CA SER A 187 -5.45 23.08 -21.86
C SER A 187 -6.32 21.86 -22.15
N TYR A 188 -7.63 22.11 -22.21
CA TYR A 188 -8.64 21.09 -22.48
C TYR A 188 -9.54 21.57 -23.60
N HIS A 189 -9.60 20.79 -24.69
CA HIS A 189 -10.44 21.09 -25.85
C HIS A 189 -10.94 19.80 -26.50
N ASP A 190 -12.22 19.72 -26.85
CA ASP A 190 -12.82 18.62 -27.63
C ASP A 190 -12.47 17.21 -27.12
N GLN A 191 -12.57 16.96 -25.80
CA GLN A 191 -12.21 15.69 -25.15
C GLN A 191 -10.69 15.35 -25.21
N LEU A 192 -9.85 16.30 -25.53
CA LEU A 192 -8.42 16.16 -25.53
C LEU A 192 -7.80 17.02 -24.42
N LEU A 193 -7.07 16.38 -23.51
CA LEU A 193 -6.24 17.03 -22.51
C LEU A 193 -4.86 17.26 -23.11
N THR A 194 -4.44 18.49 -23.25
CA THR A 194 -3.10 18.85 -23.70
C THR A 194 -2.30 19.39 -22.54
N ILE A 195 -1.15 18.77 -22.27
CA ILE A 195 -0.19 19.13 -21.23
C ILE A 195 1.09 19.57 -21.92
N LYS A 196 1.54 20.79 -21.67
CA LYS A 196 2.81 21.31 -22.15
C LYS A 196 3.75 21.52 -20.98
N VAL A 197 4.89 20.82 -20.97
CA VAL A 197 5.98 21.04 -20.02
C VAL A 197 7.12 21.70 -20.78
N TYR A 198 7.51 22.88 -20.35
CA TYR A 198 8.53 23.66 -21.05
C TYR A 198 9.61 24.18 -20.12
N ASP A 199 10.79 24.40 -20.67
CA ASP A 199 11.94 24.96 -19.98
C ASP A 199 12.73 25.89 -20.89
N THR A 200 13.55 26.79 -20.30
CA THR A 200 14.46 27.68 -20.99
C THR A 200 15.93 27.24 -20.81
N GLY A 201 16.15 25.95 -20.62
CA GLY A 201 17.49 25.38 -20.38
C GLY A 201 18.33 25.14 -21.64
N ASP A 202 19.19 24.12 -21.54
CA ASP A 202 20.19 23.84 -22.58
C ASP A 202 19.61 23.53 -23.97
N GLY A 203 18.36 23.11 -24.07
CA GLY A 203 17.70 22.64 -25.30
C GLY A 203 18.31 21.35 -25.87
N ILE A 204 17.76 20.89 -26.99
CA ILE A 204 18.12 19.63 -27.66
C ILE A 204 18.55 19.95 -29.11
N SER A 205 19.62 19.31 -29.58
CA SER A 205 20.06 19.51 -30.95
C SER A 205 19.12 18.87 -31.97
N GLU A 206 18.97 19.41 -33.17
CA GLU A 206 18.14 18.84 -34.24
C GLU A 206 18.54 17.39 -34.59
N LYS A 207 19.79 17.03 -34.41
CA LYS A 207 20.31 15.69 -34.66
C LYS A 207 19.84 14.66 -33.63
N ASP A 208 19.66 15.11 -32.39
CA ASP A 208 19.25 14.25 -31.26
C ASP A 208 17.73 14.10 -31.15
N LEU A 209 16.95 15.10 -31.60
CA LEU A 209 15.48 15.11 -31.51
C LEU A 209 14.78 13.82 -31.99
N PRO A 210 15.17 13.18 -33.11
CA PRO A 210 14.52 11.94 -33.54
C PRO A 210 14.72 10.76 -32.59
N TYR A 211 15.78 10.79 -31.77
CA TYR A 211 16.22 9.64 -30.97
C TYR A 211 15.95 9.79 -29.46
N ILE A 212 15.49 10.97 -28.98
CA ILE A 212 15.34 11.22 -27.54
C ILE A 212 14.31 10.30 -26.85
N PHE A 213 13.42 9.71 -27.62
CA PHE A 213 12.46 8.71 -27.15
C PHE A 213 12.94 7.26 -27.33
N ASP A 214 14.17 7.08 -27.87
CA ASP A 214 14.75 5.74 -27.98
C ASP A 214 15.35 5.31 -26.64
N ARG A 215 15.26 4.00 -26.36
CA ARG A 215 15.79 3.44 -25.10
C ARG A 215 17.31 3.59 -25.03
N PHE A 216 17.80 4.01 -23.86
CA PHE A 216 19.23 4.21 -23.57
C PHE A 216 19.88 5.36 -24.37
N TYR A 217 19.11 6.11 -25.14
CA TYR A 217 19.63 7.25 -25.85
C TYR A 217 19.88 8.42 -24.91
N GLN A 218 21.05 9.04 -25.06
CA GLN A 218 21.44 10.25 -24.36
C GLN A 218 22.05 11.22 -25.39
N ALA A 219 21.55 12.45 -25.44
CA ALA A 219 22.06 13.46 -26.31
C ALA A 219 23.54 13.74 -25.99
N SER A 220 24.37 13.79 -27.02
CA SER A 220 25.84 14.00 -26.93
C SER A 220 26.15 15.47 -26.68
N ASN A 221 25.76 16.04 -25.55
CA ASN A 221 26.15 17.40 -25.21
C ASN A 221 27.61 17.44 -24.79
N GLN A 222 28.48 17.89 -25.69
CA GLN A 222 29.90 18.19 -25.47
C GLN A 222 30.09 19.50 -24.68
N GLY A 223 29.28 19.80 -23.68
CA GLY A 223 29.32 21.03 -22.91
C GLY A 223 29.13 20.84 -21.41
N LEU A 224 30.22 20.95 -20.69
CA LEU A 224 30.40 21.41 -19.29
C LEU A 224 29.69 20.77 -18.11
N LYS A 225 28.66 19.95 -18.24
CA LYS A 225 28.09 19.17 -17.10
C LYS A 225 27.70 17.76 -17.54
N ASN A 226 28.45 16.79 -17.05
CA ASN A 226 28.12 15.37 -17.17
C ASN A 226 26.87 15.09 -16.28
N ILE A 227 25.70 15.61 -16.66
CA ILE A 227 24.43 15.42 -15.96
C ILE A 227 23.87 14.05 -16.40
N GLY A 228 24.45 12.97 -15.86
CA GLY A 228 24.09 11.60 -16.21
C GLY A 228 22.59 11.32 -16.08
N GLY A 229 22.02 10.73 -17.11
CA GLY A 229 20.67 10.15 -17.14
C GLY A 229 20.76 8.67 -17.48
N THR A 230 19.65 7.95 -17.42
CA THR A 230 19.59 6.54 -17.82
C THR A 230 19.25 6.35 -19.31
N GLY A 231 18.74 7.41 -19.97
CA GLY A 231 18.21 7.35 -21.33
C GLY A 231 16.92 6.52 -21.46
N ILE A 232 16.23 6.26 -20.35
CA ILE A 232 15.03 5.40 -20.33
C ILE A 232 13.77 6.22 -20.03
N GLY A 233 13.87 7.29 -19.26
CA GLY A 233 12.73 8.05 -18.78
C GLY A 233 11.79 8.53 -19.89
N LEU A 234 12.30 9.19 -20.93
CA LEU A 234 11.47 9.67 -22.05
C LEU A 234 10.86 8.54 -22.87
N ALA A 235 11.59 7.44 -23.09
CA ALA A 235 11.06 6.24 -23.75
C ALA A 235 9.90 5.62 -22.97
N PHE A 236 10.02 5.58 -21.65
CA PHE A 236 8.98 5.10 -20.76
C PHE A 236 7.76 6.05 -20.74
N THR A 237 7.98 7.34 -20.61
CA THR A 237 6.93 8.38 -20.70
C THR A 237 6.12 8.23 -21.99
N LYS A 238 6.78 8.09 -23.13
CA LYS A 238 6.12 7.87 -24.42
C LYS A 238 5.22 6.63 -24.37
N ARG A 239 5.69 5.54 -23.77
CA ARG A 239 4.91 4.30 -23.65
C ARG A 239 3.69 4.46 -22.76
N LEU A 240 3.79 5.13 -21.59
CA LEU A 240 2.65 5.40 -20.72
C LEU A 240 1.56 6.20 -21.46
N ILE A 241 1.97 7.18 -22.26
CA ILE A 241 1.07 8.00 -23.07
C ILE A 241 0.39 7.17 -24.16
N GLU A 242 1.13 6.31 -24.86
CA GLU A 242 0.60 5.39 -25.88
C GLU A 242 -0.41 4.41 -25.30
N LEU A 243 -0.21 3.91 -24.07
CA LEU A 243 -1.17 3.05 -23.37
C LEU A 243 -2.50 3.77 -23.07
N HIS A 244 -2.46 5.08 -22.88
CA HIS A 244 -3.65 5.93 -22.77
C HIS A 244 -4.19 6.41 -24.14
N SER A 245 -3.74 5.80 -25.25
CA SER A 245 -4.11 6.20 -26.62
C SER A 245 -3.78 7.66 -26.93
N GLY A 246 -2.79 8.23 -26.22
CA GLY A 246 -2.29 9.57 -26.40
C GLY A 246 -1.05 9.64 -27.30
N ASN A 247 -0.53 10.85 -27.48
CA ASN A 247 0.74 11.08 -28.17
C ASN A 247 1.59 12.12 -27.44
N ILE A 248 2.92 12.06 -27.64
CA ILE A 248 3.87 13.05 -27.15
C ILE A 248 4.68 13.61 -28.30
N GLY A 249 4.90 14.91 -28.31
CA GLY A 249 5.78 15.65 -29.21
C GLY A 249 6.80 16.47 -28.44
N VAL A 250 7.84 16.90 -29.14
CA VAL A 250 8.88 17.79 -28.59
C VAL A 250 9.24 18.86 -29.60
N GLU A 251 9.35 20.09 -29.13
CA GLU A 251 9.90 21.23 -29.85
C GLU A 251 11.08 21.76 -29.02
N SER A 252 12.28 21.83 -29.60
CA SER A 252 13.46 22.29 -28.88
C SER A 252 14.49 22.88 -29.81
N LYS A 253 15.23 23.85 -29.29
CA LYS A 253 16.35 24.44 -29.96
C LYS A 253 17.52 24.62 -28.99
N LEU A 254 18.70 24.22 -29.41
CA LEU A 254 19.88 24.28 -28.57
C LEU A 254 20.14 25.71 -28.06
N GLY A 255 20.24 25.86 -26.74
CA GLY A 255 20.40 27.12 -26.02
C GLY A 255 19.14 27.97 -25.85
N GLU A 256 17.97 27.51 -26.32
CA GLU A 256 16.70 28.22 -26.15
C GLU A 256 15.68 27.45 -25.26
N GLY A 257 15.98 26.16 -24.93
CA GLY A 257 15.15 25.32 -24.11
C GLY A 257 14.33 24.27 -24.87
N SER A 258 13.42 23.63 -24.19
CA SER A 258 12.59 22.54 -24.74
C SER A 258 11.13 22.67 -24.32
N THR A 259 10.22 22.21 -25.18
CA THR A 259 8.80 22.09 -24.89
C THR A 259 8.32 20.69 -25.26
N PHE A 260 7.87 19.93 -24.27
CA PHE A 260 7.22 18.65 -24.44
C PHE A 260 5.72 18.83 -24.44
N THR A 261 5.03 18.35 -25.47
CA THR A 261 3.57 18.43 -25.60
C THR A 261 2.96 17.03 -25.55
N VAL A 262 2.16 16.77 -24.55
CA VAL A 262 1.43 15.51 -24.35
C VAL A 262 -0.05 15.75 -24.64
N ASN A 263 -0.65 14.88 -25.46
CA ASN A 263 -2.07 14.90 -25.78
C ASN A 263 -2.70 13.59 -25.31
N LEU A 264 -3.67 13.66 -24.41
CA LEU A 264 -4.39 12.50 -23.87
C LEU A 264 -5.87 12.62 -24.20
N PRO A 265 -6.50 11.62 -24.85
CA PRO A 265 -7.95 11.58 -25.01
C PRO A 265 -8.61 11.34 -23.65
N ILE A 266 -9.64 12.14 -23.33
CA ILE A 266 -10.43 11.99 -22.11
C ILE A 266 -11.76 11.37 -22.48
N ILE A 267 -12.09 10.21 -21.90
CA ILE A 267 -13.37 9.54 -22.11
C ILE A 267 -14.36 10.08 -21.07
N GLN A 268 -15.37 10.87 -21.52
CA GLN A 268 -16.40 11.44 -20.63
C GLN A 268 -17.64 10.55 -20.44
N ASN A 269 -17.79 9.45 -21.17
CA ASN A 269 -18.95 8.57 -21.08
C ASN A 269 -18.72 7.43 -20.08
N VAL A 270 -18.64 7.77 -18.81
CA VAL A 270 -18.59 6.78 -17.71
C VAL A 270 -19.94 6.85 -16.99
N THR A 271 -20.59 5.70 -16.81
CA THR A 271 -21.82 5.61 -16.04
C THR A 271 -21.52 5.83 -14.55
N GLU A 272 -22.50 6.33 -13.78
CA GLU A 272 -22.35 6.60 -12.33
C GLU A 272 -21.83 5.40 -11.52
N ALA A 273 -21.90 4.19 -12.06
CA ALA A 273 -21.36 2.96 -11.46
C ALA A 273 -19.82 2.86 -11.51
N ASP A 274 -19.14 3.64 -12.33
CA ASP A 274 -17.66 3.63 -12.49
C ASP A 274 -16.98 4.75 -11.68
N VAL A 275 -17.76 5.55 -10.96
CA VAL A 275 -17.26 6.58 -10.05
C VAL A 275 -16.98 5.91 -8.71
N ILE A 276 -15.73 5.57 -8.46
CA ILE A 276 -15.28 5.24 -7.11
C ILE A 276 -15.25 6.57 -6.35
N ASP A 277 -16.16 6.69 -5.38
CA ASP A 277 -16.26 7.86 -4.50
C ASP A 277 -15.02 7.88 -3.60
N GLU A 278 -13.97 8.59 -4.01
CA GLU A 278 -12.69 8.71 -3.26
C GLU A 278 -12.81 9.53 -1.96
N THR A 279 -14.03 9.77 -1.47
CA THR A 279 -14.20 10.51 -0.21
C THR A 279 -13.96 9.68 1.05
N ASN A 280 -13.68 8.35 0.92
CA ASN A 280 -13.51 7.49 2.11
C ASN A 280 -12.33 6.49 2.11
N GLU A 281 -11.45 6.44 1.11
CA GLU A 281 -10.46 5.35 1.08
C GLU A 281 -9.04 5.71 0.64
N GLN A 282 -8.56 6.93 0.82
CA GLN A 282 -7.12 7.19 0.67
C GLN A 282 -6.58 8.25 1.62
N GLU A 283 -6.70 8.00 2.92
CA GLU A 283 -5.61 8.27 3.86
C GLU A 283 -4.66 7.05 3.90
N GLY A 284 -4.30 6.54 2.75
CA GLY A 284 -3.50 5.36 2.54
C GLY A 284 -2.49 5.57 1.41
N GLU A 285 -1.31 6.12 1.74
CA GLU A 285 -0.04 5.78 1.11
C GLU A 285 0.19 6.21 -0.36
N THR A 286 0.32 7.52 -0.59
CA THR A 286 1.25 8.03 -1.61
C THR A 286 2.26 9.02 -0.99
N ASP A 287 2.71 8.78 0.24
CA ASP A 287 3.85 9.47 0.85
C ASP A 287 5.12 8.65 0.66
N LEU A 288 5.61 8.59 -0.57
CA LEU A 288 6.87 7.92 -0.79
C LEU A 288 7.75 8.65 -1.78
N TYR A 289 8.45 9.54 -1.56
CA TYR A 289 9.55 10.21 -2.25
C TYR A 289 9.40 11.73 -2.23
N VAL A 290 9.77 12.37 -1.23
CA VAL A 290 10.51 13.61 -1.07
C VAL A 290 10.19 14.24 0.28
N GLY A 291 11.11 14.12 1.19
CA GLY A 291 11.13 14.86 2.44
C GLY A 291 12.41 14.49 3.19
N ASP A 292 13.29 15.43 3.44
CA ASP A 292 14.31 15.29 4.49
C ASP A 292 13.57 15.18 5.82
N TRP A 293 13.40 13.92 6.28
CA TRP A 293 12.71 13.62 7.52
C TRP A 293 13.72 13.55 8.65
N ASP A 294 13.67 14.53 9.54
CA ASP A 294 14.53 14.60 10.72
C ASP A 294 14.09 13.56 11.77
N ILE A 295 14.93 12.56 12.04
CA ILE A 295 14.67 11.53 13.09
C ILE A 295 14.55 12.17 14.47
N LYS A 296 15.14 13.34 14.71
CA LYS A 296 15.03 14.07 16.00
C LYS A 296 13.60 14.53 16.29
N SER A 297 12.70 14.53 15.33
CA SER A 297 11.30 14.94 15.50
C SER A 297 10.35 13.80 15.90
N ILE A 298 10.83 12.55 16.05
CA ILE A 298 10.00 11.47 16.56
C ILE A 298 10.13 11.43 18.09
N GLU A 299 9.27 12.15 18.77
CA GLU A 299 8.98 11.89 20.17
C GLU A 299 8.10 10.65 20.27
N ILE A 300 8.70 9.46 20.16
CA ILE A 300 7.98 8.21 20.49
C ILE A 300 7.92 8.16 22.01
N ASP A 301 6.71 8.22 22.55
CA ASP A 301 6.43 8.16 23.97
C ASP A 301 7.01 6.86 24.59
N SER A 302 7.60 6.94 25.75
CA SER A 302 8.09 5.79 26.53
C SER A 302 7.02 4.71 26.79
N LYS A 303 5.74 5.05 26.59
CA LYS A 303 4.62 4.08 26.65
C LYS A 303 4.78 2.89 25.71
N TYR A 304 5.54 3.04 24.60
CA TYR A 304 5.72 1.98 23.60
C TYR A 304 6.76 0.94 23.98
N LEU A 305 7.66 1.19 24.94
CA LEU A 305 8.68 0.23 25.41
C LEU A 305 8.09 -1.10 25.90
N ARG A 306 6.83 -1.10 26.33
CA ARG A 306 6.10 -2.29 26.81
C ARG A 306 5.65 -3.24 25.71
N PHE A 307 5.58 -2.78 24.45
CA PHE A 307 5.09 -3.58 23.35
C PHE A 307 6.18 -4.48 22.76
N LEU A 308 5.84 -5.73 22.51
CA LEU A 308 6.72 -6.74 21.94
C LEU A 308 6.56 -6.80 20.42
N VAL A 309 7.62 -6.49 19.71
CA VAL A 309 7.70 -6.56 18.24
C VAL A 309 8.46 -7.83 17.85
N TYR A 310 7.86 -8.65 17.00
CA TYR A 310 8.58 -9.72 16.32
C TYR A 310 9.08 -9.21 14.97
N LEU A 311 10.39 -9.29 14.77
CA LEU A 311 11.06 -8.93 13.52
C LEU A 311 11.51 -10.20 12.81
N VAL A 312 11.08 -10.41 11.58
CA VAL A 312 11.39 -11.59 10.77
C VAL A 312 12.09 -11.13 9.49
N GLU A 313 13.37 -11.45 9.36
CA GLU A 313 14.23 -11.02 8.24
C GLU A 313 15.35 -12.03 8.09
N ASP A 314 15.56 -12.60 6.92
CA ASP A 314 16.59 -13.63 6.68
C ASP A 314 17.99 -13.03 6.59
N ASN A 315 18.11 -11.81 6.04
CA ASN A 315 19.38 -11.11 5.96
C ASN A 315 19.88 -10.67 7.35
N THR A 316 21.01 -11.21 7.79
CA THR A 316 21.57 -10.98 9.13
C THR A 316 21.91 -9.51 9.40
N GLU A 317 22.41 -8.78 8.39
CA GLU A 317 22.80 -7.37 8.54
C GLU A 317 21.54 -6.48 8.65
N MET A 318 20.54 -6.73 7.81
CA MET A 318 19.26 -6.03 7.85
C MET A 318 18.51 -6.30 9.15
N ARG A 319 18.47 -7.57 9.58
CA ARG A 319 17.88 -7.98 10.86
C ARG A 319 18.55 -7.27 12.05
N SER A 320 19.89 -7.24 12.07
CA SER A 320 20.64 -6.53 13.12
C SER A 320 20.34 -5.02 13.13
N PHE A 321 20.37 -4.40 11.97
CA PHE A 321 20.08 -2.97 11.78
C PHE A 321 18.67 -2.60 12.24
N LEU A 322 17.65 -3.35 11.81
CA LEU A 322 16.25 -3.10 12.22
C LEU A 322 16.04 -3.39 13.71
N THR A 323 16.70 -4.43 14.25
CA THR A 323 16.64 -4.74 15.69
C THR A 323 17.19 -3.59 16.52
N GLU A 324 18.30 -2.99 16.10
CA GLU A 324 18.90 -1.83 16.78
C GLU A 324 17.96 -0.62 16.77
N ILE A 325 17.37 -0.30 15.62
CA ILE A 325 16.50 0.87 15.46
C ILE A 325 15.17 0.71 16.18
N ILE A 326 14.49 -0.41 15.98
CA ILE A 326 13.19 -0.68 16.61
C ILE A 326 13.38 -0.86 18.13
N GLY A 327 14.48 -1.49 18.54
CA GLY A 327 14.81 -1.75 19.95
C GLY A 327 15.07 -0.51 20.79
N GLN A 328 15.21 0.67 20.17
CA GLN A 328 15.29 1.94 20.93
C GLN A 328 13.93 2.34 21.53
N PHE A 329 12.83 1.84 20.96
CA PHE A 329 11.46 2.25 21.30
C PHE A 329 10.55 1.10 21.72
N PHE A 330 10.91 -0.14 21.36
CA PHE A 330 10.10 -1.34 21.58
C PHE A 330 10.96 -2.48 22.13
N THR A 331 10.32 -3.47 22.77
CA THR A 331 10.98 -4.76 23.04
C THR A 331 10.96 -5.60 21.74
N VAL A 332 12.14 -6.05 21.26
CA VAL A 332 12.26 -6.75 19.97
C VAL A 332 12.75 -8.18 20.18
N LYS A 333 12.08 -9.12 19.49
CA LYS A 333 12.60 -10.48 19.25
C LYS A 333 12.73 -10.69 17.76
N SER A 334 13.90 -11.15 17.30
CA SER A 334 14.19 -11.33 15.89
C SER A 334 14.34 -12.79 15.49
N PHE A 335 13.91 -13.14 14.28
CA PHE A 335 13.88 -14.48 13.72
C PHE A 335 14.40 -14.45 12.28
N ALA A 336 14.95 -15.57 11.79
CA ALA A 336 15.53 -15.65 10.46
C ALA A 336 14.52 -16.05 9.36
N ASN A 337 13.38 -16.61 9.73
CA ASN A 337 12.33 -17.04 8.80
C ASN A 337 10.96 -17.14 9.52
N GLY A 338 9.90 -17.32 8.73
CA GLY A 338 8.53 -17.39 9.25
C GLY A 338 8.30 -18.58 10.20
N LYS A 339 9.00 -19.71 9.99
CA LYS A 339 8.86 -20.91 10.82
C LYS A 339 9.41 -20.69 12.23
N GLU A 340 10.61 -20.10 12.33
CA GLU A 340 11.19 -19.72 13.63
C GLU A 340 10.28 -18.72 14.38
N CYS A 341 9.65 -17.79 13.65
CA CYS A 341 8.69 -16.85 14.21
C CYS A 341 7.49 -17.58 14.83
N LEU A 342 6.87 -18.52 14.12
CA LEU A 342 5.77 -19.33 14.63
C LEU A 342 6.16 -20.17 15.84
N ASP A 343 7.37 -20.76 15.84
CA ASP A 343 7.90 -21.49 16.98
C ASP A 343 8.12 -20.56 18.20
N GLY A 344 8.53 -19.33 17.97
CA GLY A 344 8.63 -18.28 18.98
C GLY A 344 7.29 -17.93 19.62
N MET A 345 6.22 -17.90 18.83
CA MET A 345 4.85 -17.59 19.29
C MET A 345 4.28 -18.67 20.22
N ASN A 346 4.80 -19.90 20.22
CA ASN A 346 4.42 -20.91 21.20
C ASN A 346 4.84 -20.56 22.64
N LYS A 347 5.80 -19.64 22.81
CA LYS A 347 6.29 -19.19 24.11
C LYS A 347 5.65 -17.87 24.56
N GLU A 348 5.57 -16.92 23.67
CA GLU A 348 5.05 -15.58 23.92
C GLU A 348 4.50 -14.95 22.64
N TRP A 349 3.35 -14.30 22.72
CA TRP A 349 2.75 -13.65 21.55
C TRP A 349 3.23 -12.20 21.42
N PRO A 350 3.58 -11.76 20.20
CA PRO A 350 3.93 -10.36 19.96
C PRO A 350 2.69 -9.47 19.90
N ASP A 351 2.90 -8.18 20.14
CA ASP A 351 1.88 -7.16 19.89
C ASP A 351 1.77 -6.80 18.42
N ILE A 352 2.86 -6.96 17.65
CA ILE A 352 2.94 -6.69 16.22
C ILE A 352 4.09 -7.49 15.60
N ILE A 353 3.94 -7.85 14.33
CA ILE A 353 4.98 -8.55 13.55
C ILE A 353 5.40 -7.66 12.39
N VAL A 354 6.71 -7.53 12.19
CA VAL A 354 7.34 -6.91 11.02
C VAL A 354 8.14 -7.99 10.31
N SER A 355 7.75 -8.35 9.09
CA SER A 355 8.35 -9.47 8.36
C SER A 355 8.77 -9.07 6.96
N ASP A 356 9.94 -9.53 6.52
CA ASP A 356 10.24 -9.56 5.09
C ASP A 356 9.28 -10.49 4.36
N VAL A 357 9.01 -10.20 3.09
CA VAL A 357 8.20 -11.05 2.22
C VAL A 357 9.02 -12.25 1.74
N MET A 358 10.25 -12.03 1.26
CA MET A 358 11.06 -13.07 0.62
C MET A 358 12.05 -13.70 1.60
N MET A 359 11.68 -14.85 2.14
CA MET A 359 12.52 -15.58 3.10
C MET A 359 12.53 -17.09 2.79
N PRO A 360 13.61 -17.80 3.15
CA PRO A 360 13.66 -19.26 3.01
C PRO A 360 12.69 -19.96 3.99
N GLU A 361 12.36 -21.21 3.71
CA GLU A 361 11.49 -22.14 4.46
C GLU A 361 10.01 -21.70 4.52
N MET A 362 9.71 -20.51 4.99
CA MET A 362 8.38 -19.92 5.05
C MET A 362 8.48 -18.42 4.76
N ASP A 363 7.87 -17.99 3.69
CA ASP A 363 7.86 -16.58 3.27
C ASP A 363 6.91 -15.72 4.14
N GLY A 364 7.03 -14.38 4.01
CA GLY A 364 6.25 -13.45 4.82
C GLY A 364 4.75 -13.49 4.51
N ASN A 365 4.36 -13.80 3.27
CA ASN A 365 2.95 -13.93 2.89
C ASN A 365 2.35 -15.22 3.48
N GLU A 366 3.09 -16.32 3.43
CA GLU A 366 2.68 -17.58 4.07
C GLU A 366 2.54 -17.40 5.58
N LEU A 367 3.53 -16.76 6.23
CA LEU A 367 3.48 -16.41 7.65
C LEU A 367 2.24 -15.58 7.97
N CYS A 368 1.98 -14.51 7.20
CA CYS A 368 0.81 -13.65 7.37
C CYS A 368 -0.50 -14.44 7.24
N ASN A 369 -0.63 -15.27 6.21
CA ASN A 369 -1.80 -16.13 6.01
C ASN A 369 -2.03 -17.07 7.20
N VAL A 370 -0.98 -17.71 7.74
CA VAL A 370 -1.10 -18.58 8.91
C VAL A 370 -1.60 -17.78 10.12
N ILE A 371 -1.02 -16.60 10.38
CA ILE A 371 -1.39 -15.75 11.51
C ILE A 371 -2.82 -15.24 11.38
N LYS A 372 -3.23 -14.76 10.20
CA LYS A 372 -4.57 -14.19 9.96
C LYS A 372 -5.66 -15.24 9.82
N SER A 373 -5.29 -16.47 9.46
CA SER A 373 -6.23 -17.59 9.34
C SER A 373 -6.54 -18.31 10.67
N ASP A 374 -5.68 -18.21 11.67
CA ASP A 374 -5.93 -18.79 13.00
C ASP A 374 -6.63 -17.75 13.90
N LEU A 375 -7.80 -18.11 14.45
CA LEU A 375 -8.55 -17.26 15.38
C LEU A 375 -7.71 -16.83 16.59
N LYS A 376 -6.72 -17.62 17.01
CA LYS A 376 -5.83 -17.27 18.12
C LYS A 376 -4.98 -16.04 17.85
N THR A 377 -4.52 -15.88 16.63
CA THR A 377 -3.48 -14.92 16.24
C THR A 377 -3.96 -13.85 15.26
N SER A 378 -5.18 -13.99 14.69
CA SER A 378 -5.72 -13.08 13.68
C SER A 378 -5.74 -11.59 14.09
N HIS A 379 -5.80 -11.30 15.40
CA HIS A 379 -5.77 -9.95 15.95
C HIS A 379 -4.38 -9.30 15.96
N ILE A 380 -3.30 -10.06 15.69
CA ILE A 380 -1.93 -9.54 15.70
C ILE A 380 -1.68 -8.81 14.37
N PRO A 381 -1.35 -7.51 14.39
CA PRO A 381 -1.01 -6.78 13.19
C PRO A 381 0.27 -7.33 12.55
N VAL A 382 0.29 -7.38 11.21
CA VAL A 382 1.43 -7.83 10.42
C VAL A 382 1.81 -6.75 9.41
N ILE A 383 3.05 -6.26 9.49
CA ILE A 383 3.67 -5.37 8.51
C ILE A 383 4.58 -6.22 7.62
N LEU A 384 4.39 -6.15 6.30
CA LEU A 384 5.25 -6.81 5.34
C LEU A 384 6.21 -5.82 4.69
N LEU A 385 7.52 -6.12 4.75
CA LEU A 385 8.57 -5.39 4.05
C LEU A 385 8.76 -6.03 2.67
N THR A 386 8.51 -5.29 1.59
CA THR A 386 8.50 -5.86 0.24
C THR A 386 9.47 -5.14 -0.68
N ALA A 387 10.09 -5.87 -1.60
CA ALA A 387 10.90 -5.27 -2.68
C ALA A 387 10.06 -4.96 -3.94
N CYS A 388 8.83 -5.42 -3.99
CA CYS A 388 7.95 -5.27 -5.15
C CYS A 388 6.99 -4.09 -4.98
N ASN A 389 7.00 -3.19 -5.97
CA ASN A 389 6.10 -2.03 -6.07
C ASN A 389 4.94 -2.29 -7.05
N THR A 390 4.77 -3.53 -7.56
CA THR A 390 3.72 -3.80 -8.53
C THR A 390 2.36 -3.92 -7.86
N VAL A 391 1.32 -3.44 -8.56
CA VAL A 391 -0.08 -3.54 -8.09
C VAL A 391 -0.51 -5.00 -7.87
N ASP A 392 0.02 -5.93 -8.68
CA ASP A 392 -0.28 -7.36 -8.52
C ASP A 392 0.31 -7.95 -7.23
N ASP A 393 1.46 -7.42 -6.78
CA ASP A 393 2.06 -7.83 -5.51
C ASP A 393 1.33 -7.17 -4.33
N LYS A 394 0.87 -5.93 -4.47
CA LYS A 394 -0.03 -5.28 -3.50
C LYS A 394 -1.37 -6.02 -3.41
N ILE A 395 -1.95 -6.47 -4.53
CA ILE A 395 -3.20 -7.26 -4.54
C ILE A 395 -3.00 -8.63 -3.90
N LYS A 396 -1.91 -9.33 -4.19
CA LYS A 396 -1.57 -10.60 -3.52
C LYS A 396 -1.36 -10.41 -2.03
N GLY A 397 -0.71 -9.33 -1.67
CA GLY A 397 -0.51 -8.95 -0.30
C GLY A 397 -1.81 -8.57 0.42
N LEU A 398 -2.71 -7.78 -0.18
CA LEU A 398 -4.05 -7.52 0.36
C LEU A 398 -4.85 -8.83 0.52
N GLN A 399 -4.65 -9.81 -0.36
CA GLN A 399 -5.24 -11.15 -0.24
C GLN A 399 -4.62 -11.97 0.90
N SER A 400 -3.37 -11.69 1.33
CA SER A 400 -2.76 -12.33 2.49
C SER A 400 -3.26 -11.78 3.83
N GLY A 401 -4.01 -10.67 3.83
CA GLY A 401 -4.59 -10.06 5.03
C GLY A 401 -3.61 -9.26 5.87
N ALA A 402 -2.46 -8.83 5.33
CA ALA A 402 -1.52 -7.97 6.05
C ALA A 402 -2.10 -6.59 6.32
N ASP A 403 -1.76 -6.00 7.48
CA ASP A 403 -2.28 -4.71 7.93
C ASP A 403 -1.49 -3.53 7.33
N ALA A 404 -0.28 -3.78 6.83
CA ALA A 404 0.52 -2.79 6.12
C ALA A 404 1.60 -3.44 5.24
N TYR A 405 1.97 -2.71 4.19
CA TYR A 405 3.08 -3.00 3.29
C TYR A 405 4.04 -1.83 3.27
N ILE A 406 5.33 -2.11 3.42
CA ILE A 406 6.38 -1.11 3.32
C ILE A 406 7.37 -1.54 2.23
N PRO A 407 7.46 -0.81 1.12
CA PRO A 407 8.39 -1.16 0.06
C PRO A 407 9.85 -0.90 0.46
N LYS A 408 10.74 -1.81 0.07
CA LYS A 408 12.20 -1.63 0.14
C LYS A 408 12.67 -0.85 -1.11
N PRO A 409 13.53 0.16 -0.96
CA PRO A 409 14.15 0.62 0.27
C PRO A 409 13.23 1.55 1.07
N PHE A 410 13.27 1.41 2.38
CA PHE A 410 12.45 2.20 3.31
C PHE A 410 13.32 3.08 4.22
N TYR A 411 12.71 4.13 4.75
CA TYR A 411 13.29 4.92 5.83
C TYR A 411 12.90 4.32 7.18
N PRO A 412 13.83 4.21 8.14
CA PRO A 412 13.53 3.67 9.48
C PRO A 412 12.33 4.34 10.15
N LYS A 413 12.20 5.66 9.99
CA LYS A 413 11.06 6.43 10.51
C LYS A 413 9.71 5.89 10.02
N HIS A 414 9.61 5.52 8.74
CA HIS A 414 8.37 4.99 8.16
C HIS A 414 7.95 3.69 8.86
N VAL A 415 8.90 2.77 9.10
CA VAL A 415 8.64 1.53 9.83
C VAL A 415 8.16 1.83 11.26
N LEU A 416 8.87 2.71 11.98
CA LEU A 416 8.53 3.11 13.34
C LEU A 416 7.13 3.76 13.41
N THR A 417 6.85 4.72 12.52
CA THR A 417 5.54 5.39 12.47
C THR A 417 4.42 4.40 12.19
N ARG A 418 4.63 3.45 11.28
CA ARG A 418 3.60 2.46 10.95
C ARG A 418 3.33 1.51 12.12
N ILE A 419 4.37 1.08 12.84
CA ILE A 419 4.22 0.30 14.07
C ILE A 419 3.38 1.08 15.09
N CYS A 420 3.72 2.35 15.38
CA CYS A 420 2.98 3.19 16.31
C CYS A 420 1.51 3.35 15.88
N THR A 421 1.26 3.65 14.61
CA THR A 421 -0.11 3.84 14.08
C THR A 421 -0.98 2.60 14.28
N LEU A 422 -0.46 1.40 13.96
CA LEU A 422 -1.23 0.16 14.14
C LEU A 422 -1.48 -0.15 15.62
N LEU A 423 -0.52 0.11 16.50
CA LEU A 423 -0.70 -0.06 17.94
C LEU A 423 -1.70 0.95 18.53
N ASP A 424 -1.65 2.22 18.09
CA ASP A 424 -2.60 3.25 18.53
C ASP A 424 -4.03 2.99 18.02
N ASN A 425 -4.18 2.52 16.78
CA ASN A 425 -5.49 2.12 16.25
C ASN A 425 -6.10 0.99 17.09
N ARG A 426 -5.28 0.02 17.50
CA ARG A 426 -5.71 -1.06 18.40
C ARG A 426 -6.11 -0.51 19.78
N ALA A 427 -5.37 0.46 20.33
CA ALA A 427 -5.73 1.10 21.60
C ALA A 427 -7.06 1.87 21.51
N LYS A 428 -7.31 2.58 20.40
CA LYS A 428 -8.60 3.25 20.15
C LYS A 428 -9.76 2.26 20.05
N LEU A 429 -9.54 1.09 19.43
CA LEU A 429 -10.51 0.01 19.40
C LEU A 429 -10.86 -0.46 20.82
N TRP A 430 -9.88 -0.64 21.69
CA TRP A 430 -10.09 -0.99 23.08
C TRP A 430 -10.95 0.03 23.84
N GLU A 431 -10.66 1.33 23.66
CA GLU A 431 -11.45 2.42 24.26
C GLU A 431 -12.92 2.39 23.78
N ARG A 432 -13.17 2.11 22.50
CA ARG A 432 -14.51 1.96 21.94
C ARG A 432 -15.25 0.78 22.56
N PHE A 433 -14.62 -0.38 22.72
CA PHE A 433 -15.24 -1.52 23.40
C PHE A 433 -15.56 -1.24 24.88
N GLN A 434 -14.66 -0.55 25.59
CA GLN A 434 -14.88 -0.17 26.98
C GLN A 434 -15.99 0.87 27.15
N SER A 435 -16.16 1.78 26.20
CA SER A 435 -17.24 2.77 26.22
C SER A 435 -18.62 2.14 26.01
N GLY A 436 -18.68 0.89 25.50
CA GLY A 436 -19.92 0.14 25.30
C GLY A 436 -20.74 0.60 24.11
N VAL A 437 -20.18 1.40 23.21
CA VAL A 437 -20.87 1.78 21.96
C VAL A 437 -21.00 0.52 21.10
N PRO A 438 -22.23 0.07 20.73
CA PRO A 438 -22.35 -1.01 19.76
C PRO A 438 -21.64 -0.56 18.50
N LEU A 439 -20.63 -1.31 18.07
CA LEU A 439 -20.08 -1.12 16.75
C LEU A 439 -21.24 -1.32 15.77
N ASN A 440 -21.64 -0.27 15.12
CA ASN A 440 -22.30 -0.37 13.84
C ASN A 440 -21.22 -0.92 12.90
N ILE A 441 -21.15 -2.27 12.87
CA ILE A 441 -20.09 -3.09 12.26
C ILE A 441 -19.98 -2.83 10.76
N ALA A 442 -21.00 -2.18 10.18
CA ALA A 442 -21.05 -1.78 8.78
C ALA A 442 -20.17 -0.56 8.41
N ALA A 443 -19.57 0.16 9.37
CA ALA A 443 -18.94 1.44 9.09
C ALA A 443 -17.41 1.42 8.98
N ASN A 444 -16.70 0.36 9.47
CA ASN A 444 -15.23 0.31 9.42
C ASN A 444 -14.73 -1.14 9.27
N GLU A 445 -15.02 -1.76 8.12
CA GLU A 445 -14.50 -3.11 7.77
C GLU A 445 -12.96 -3.19 7.72
N ASN A 446 -12.25 -2.05 7.72
CA ASN A 446 -10.79 -1.99 7.57
C ASN A 446 -10.01 -2.00 8.90
N GLU A 447 -10.67 -1.87 10.06
CA GLU A 447 -9.96 -1.79 11.36
C GLU A 447 -9.79 -3.15 12.07
N VAL A 448 -10.55 -4.18 11.67
CA VAL A 448 -10.56 -5.50 12.35
C VAL A 448 -10.60 -6.61 11.31
N SER A 449 -9.85 -7.71 11.51
CA SER A 449 -9.86 -8.83 10.57
C SER A 449 -11.27 -9.42 10.43
N ALA A 450 -11.59 -9.98 9.26
CA ALA A 450 -12.91 -10.58 9.00
C ALA A 450 -13.30 -11.64 10.07
N LYS A 451 -12.33 -12.46 10.50
CA LYS A 451 -12.54 -13.48 11.56
C LYS A 451 -12.76 -12.88 12.93
N ASP A 452 -12.08 -11.78 13.23
CA ASP A 452 -12.25 -11.07 14.49
C ASP A 452 -13.62 -10.39 14.54
N ASN A 453 -14.07 -9.82 13.42
CA ASN A 453 -15.42 -9.27 13.29
C ASN A 453 -16.49 -10.36 13.48
N GLU A 454 -16.33 -11.51 12.83
CA GLU A 454 -17.25 -12.65 13.00
C GLU A 454 -17.32 -13.11 14.47
N PHE A 455 -16.16 -13.24 15.13
CA PHE A 455 -16.08 -13.59 16.54
C PHE A 455 -16.77 -12.56 17.45
N ILE A 456 -16.52 -11.27 17.21
CA ILE A 456 -17.13 -10.17 17.98
C ILE A 456 -18.65 -10.15 17.77
N CYS A 457 -19.13 -10.31 16.54
CA CYS A 457 -20.56 -10.37 16.23
C CYS A 457 -21.24 -11.53 16.98
N ALA A 458 -20.64 -12.73 16.92
CA ALA A 458 -21.14 -13.90 17.63
C ALA A 458 -21.15 -13.67 19.15
N LEU A 459 -20.10 -13.03 19.70
CA LEU A 459 -20.01 -12.71 21.12
C LEU A 459 -21.12 -11.76 21.58
N TYR A 460 -21.34 -10.65 20.86
CA TYR A 460 -22.39 -9.69 21.21
C TYR A 460 -23.80 -10.24 20.98
N ALA A 461 -24.00 -11.09 19.98
CA ALA A 461 -25.26 -11.82 19.81
C ALA A 461 -25.58 -12.69 21.04
N LYS A 462 -24.57 -13.41 21.57
CA LYS A 462 -24.70 -14.19 22.79
C LYS A 462 -24.87 -13.33 24.03
N PHE A 463 -24.18 -12.21 24.13
CA PHE A 463 -24.43 -11.26 25.25
C PHE A 463 -25.85 -10.72 25.25
N ASN A 464 -26.44 -10.50 24.08
CA ASN A 464 -27.85 -10.08 23.99
C ASN A 464 -28.83 -11.19 24.38
N GLU A 465 -28.51 -12.46 24.05
CA GLU A 465 -29.31 -13.63 24.42
C GLU A 465 -29.30 -13.86 25.95
N TYR A 466 -28.14 -13.68 26.59
CA TYR A 466 -27.93 -13.90 28.02
C TYR A 466 -27.89 -12.61 28.85
N VAL A 467 -28.49 -11.51 28.36
CA VAL A 467 -28.39 -10.21 29.03
C VAL A 467 -29.05 -10.18 30.40
N ASP A 468 -30.16 -10.89 30.56
CA ASP A 468 -30.99 -10.98 31.76
C ASP A 468 -30.61 -12.17 32.69
N ASP A 469 -29.76 -13.10 32.24
CA ASP A 469 -29.30 -14.22 33.05
C ASP A 469 -28.33 -13.77 34.14
N GLU A 470 -28.69 -13.84 35.39
CA GLU A 470 -27.86 -13.45 36.54
C GLU A 470 -26.55 -14.26 36.68
N CYS A 471 -26.50 -15.49 36.12
CA CYS A 471 -25.43 -16.46 36.33
C CYS A 471 -24.84 -17.01 35.02
N VAL A 472 -24.47 -16.13 34.08
CA VAL A 472 -23.90 -16.55 32.80
C VAL A 472 -22.65 -17.40 32.99
N ASP A 473 -22.69 -18.62 32.45
CA ASP A 473 -21.51 -19.49 32.39
C ASP A 473 -20.64 -19.15 31.17
N MET A 474 -19.48 -18.59 31.45
CA MET A 474 -18.51 -18.23 30.40
C MET A 474 -17.93 -19.43 29.65
N GLU A 475 -17.99 -20.63 30.24
CA GLU A 475 -17.54 -21.85 29.56
C GLU A 475 -18.59 -22.34 28.56
N LEU A 476 -19.87 -22.26 28.92
CA LEU A 476 -20.96 -22.53 28.01
C LEU A 476 -20.98 -21.55 26.84
N LEU A 477 -20.82 -20.26 27.13
CA LEU A 477 -20.78 -19.21 26.14
C LEU A 477 -19.61 -19.38 25.15
N ALA A 478 -18.42 -19.73 25.64
CA ALA A 478 -17.27 -20.07 24.80
C ALA A 478 -17.55 -21.24 23.87
N LYS A 479 -18.19 -22.31 24.40
CA LYS A 479 -18.56 -23.51 23.63
C LYS A 479 -19.59 -23.19 22.54
N GLU A 480 -20.55 -22.32 22.80
CA GLU A 480 -21.57 -21.91 21.84
C GLU A 480 -20.98 -21.05 20.69
N ILE A 481 -19.93 -20.29 20.97
CA ILE A 481 -19.16 -19.55 19.97
C ILE A 481 -18.18 -20.47 19.20
N GLY A 482 -18.05 -21.75 19.63
CA GLY A 482 -17.18 -22.73 18.96
C GLY A 482 -15.72 -22.69 19.38
N VAL A 483 -15.40 -22.11 20.55
CA VAL A 483 -14.02 -22.00 21.07
C VAL A 483 -13.91 -22.61 22.47
N ASN A 484 -12.69 -23.02 22.87
CA ASN A 484 -12.47 -23.43 24.24
C ASN A 484 -12.33 -22.21 25.17
N ARG A 485 -12.56 -22.44 26.49
CA ARG A 485 -12.53 -21.39 27.51
C ARG A 485 -11.23 -20.58 27.50
N SER A 486 -10.07 -21.23 27.38
CA SER A 486 -8.76 -20.54 27.41
C SER A 486 -8.62 -19.58 26.23
N LEU A 487 -8.93 -20.04 25.01
CA LEU A 487 -8.91 -19.23 23.81
C LEU A 487 -9.92 -18.07 23.90
N PHE A 488 -11.12 -18.33 24.41
CA PHE A 488 -12.15 -17.33 24.60
C PHE A 488 -11.66 -16.16 25.46
N PHE A 489 -11.10 -16.45 26.64
CA PHE A 489 -10.57 -15.41 27.53
C PHE A 489 -9.39 -14.66 26.92
N GLN A 490 -8.47 -15.38 26.27
CA GLN A 490 -7.33 -14.77 25.58
C GLN A 490 -7.77 -13.85 24.44
N LYS A 491 -8.70 -14.34 23.60
CA LYS A 491 -9.18 -13.61 22.43
C LYS A 491 -9.96 -12.35 22.82
N VAL A 492 -10.89 -12.47 23.77
CA VAL A 492 -11.65 -11.30 24.27
C VAL A 492 -10.68 -10.28 24.84
N LYS A 493 -9.72 -10.70 25.68
CA LYS A 493 -8.73 -9.77 26.25
C LYS A 493 -7.86 -9.12 25.18
N ALA A 494 -7.45 -9.86 24.16
CA ALA A 494 -6.64 -9.34 23.06
C ALA A 494 -7.38 -8.29 22.21
N LEU A 495 -8.69 -8.50 21.98
CA LEU A 495 -9.51 -7.59 21.16
C LEU A 495 -10.06 -6.39 21.92
N THR A 496 -10.30 -6.51 23.23
CA THR A 496 -11.02 -5.48 24.01
C THR A 496 -10.21 -4.94 25.20
N ASN A 497 -9.07 -5.55 25.51
CA ASN A 497 -8.27 -5.35 26.72
C ASN A 497 -9.02 -5.65 28.06
N ASP A 498 -10.26 -6.13 27.98
CA ASP A 498 -11.11 -6.49 29.12
C ASP A 498 -11.21 -8.01 29.27
N SER A 499 -11.57 -8.47 30.47
CA SER A 499 -12.00 -9.86 30.63
C SER A 499 -13.42 -10.04 30.07
N PRO A 500 -13.84 -11.27 29.68
CA PRO A 500 -15.21 -11.53 29.24
C PRO A 500 -16.27 -11.08 30.24
N PHE A 501 -16.00 -11.20 31.56
CA PHE A 501 -16.89 -10.74 32.62
C PHE A 501 -17.02 -9.21 32.64
N GLU A 502 -15.91 -8.48 32.51
CA GLU A 502 -15.94 -7.03 32.47
C GLU A 502 -16.65 -6.53 31.22
N LEU A 503 -16.41 -7.18 30.09
CA LEU A 503 -17.06 -6.82 28.82
C LEU A 503 -18.57 -7.04 28.90
N LEU A 504 -19.04 -8.19 29.43
CA LEU A 504 -20.48 -8.44 29.66
C LEU A 504 -21.09 -7.44 30.64
N LYS A 505 -20.39 -7.12 31.73
CA LYS A 505 -20.81 -6.08 32.68
C LYS A 505 -20.98 -4.72 31.97
N ASN A 506 -20.02 -4.33 31.17
CA ASN A 506 -20.06 -3.08 30.41
C ASN A 506 -21.21 -3.05 29.39
N TYR A 507 -21.48 -4.17 28.72
CA TYR A 507 -22.60 -4.35 27.81
C TYR A 507 -23.95 -4.23 28.54
N ARG A 508 -24.12 -4.88 29.70
CA ARG A 508 -25.32 -4.78 30.53
C ARG A 508 -25.61 -3.37 31.02
N LEU A 509 -24.57 -2.63 31.46
CA LEU A 509 -24.71 -1.25 31.89
C LEU A 509 -25.14 -0.33 30.74
N GLN A 510 -24.63 -0.58 29.53
CA GLN A 510 -25.06 0.15 28.36
C GLN A 510 -26.53 -0.15 28.00
N ARG A 511 -26.91 -1.44 27.99
CA ARG A 511 -28.29 -1.84 27.73
C ARG A 511 -29.24 -1.22 28.75
N ALA A 512 -28.82 -1.16 30.02
CA ALA A 512 -29.57 -0.46 31.06
C ALA A 512 -29.72 1.04 30.77
N ALA A 513 -28.67 1.71 30.30
CA ALA A 513 -28.73 3.14 29.93
C ALA A 513 -29.75 3.38 28.79
N GLU A 514 -29.77 2.51 27.76
CA GLU A 514 -30.75 2.58 26.68
C GLU A 514 -32.19 2.39 27.17
N LEU A 515 -32.41 1.42 28.05
CA LEU A 515 -33.73 1.15 28.61
C LEU A 515 -34.25 2.30 29.52
N LEU A 516 -33.34 2.91 30.31
CA LEU A 516 -33.69 4.04 31.18
C LEU A 516 -34.10 5.32 30.42
N VAL A 517 -33.67 5.49 29.17
CA VAL A 517 -34.08 6.61 28.32
C VAL A 517 -35.46 6.39 27.72
N LYS A 518 -35.91 5.14 27.50
CA LYS A 518 -37.17 4.75 26.85
C LYS A 518 -38.42 4.83 27.73
N GLU A 519 -38.54 5.57 28.80
CA GLU A 519 -39.71 5.87 29.63
C GLU A 519 -40.63 4.69 30.07
N GLU A 520 -40.42 3.49 29.57
CA GLU A 520 -41.31 2.33 29.75
C GLU A 520 -41.00 1.54 31.04
N TYR A 521 -39.80 1.71 31.61
CA TYR A 521 -39.30 0.85 32.68
C TYR A 521 -38.77 1.64 33.88
N ASN A 522 -39.06 1.16 35.08
CA ASN A 522 -38.46 1.69 36.30
C ASN A 522 -37.08 1.08 36.58
N VAL A 523 -36.30 1.71 37.48
CA VAL A 523 -34.92 1.27 37.79
C VAL A 523 -34.84 -0.17 38.28
N ASN A 524 -35.86 -0.71 38.93
CA ASN A 524 -35.87 -2.11 39.40
C ASN A 524 -36.08 -3.06 38.22
N GLU A 525 -37.01 -2.75 37.34
CA GLU A 525 -37.27 -3.53 36.12
C GLU A 525 -36.01 -3.57 35.23
N VAL A 526 -35.37 -2.41 34.99
CA VAL A 526 -34.13 -2.34 34.22
C VAL A 526 -33.02 -3.17 34.87
N CYS A 527 -32.90 -3.14 36.21
CA CYS A 527 -31.93 -3.95 36.93
C CYS A 527 -32.13 -5.45 36.67
N MET A 528 -33.38 -5.94 36.70
CA MET A 528 -33.72 -7.34 36.42
C MET A 528 -33.50 -7.68 34.93
N MET A 529 -33.97 -6.86 34.02
CA MET A 529 -33.87 -7.06 32.57
C MET A 529 -32.42 -7.07 32.08
N THR A 530 -31.51 -6.56 32.89
CA THR A 530 -30.07 -6.50 32.54
C THR A 530 -29.21 -7.43 33.42
N GLY A 531 -29.84 -8.42 34.09
CA GLY A 531 -29.16 -9.51 34.78
C GLY A 531 -28.33 -9.10 36.01
N PHE A 532 -28.67 -7.98 36.67
CA PHE A 532 -28.02 -7.60 37.92
C PHE A 532 -28.80 -8.13 39.14
N LYS A 533 -28.12 -8.90 40.00
CA LYS A 533 -28.73 -9.52 41.22
C LYS A 533 -29.17 -8.50 42.27
N SER A 534 -28.55 -7.32 42.30
CA SER A 534 -28.76 -6.34 43.36
C SER A 534 -28.85 -4.93 42.79
N ARG A 535 -30.00 -4.28 43.10
CA ARG A 535 -30.21 -2.86 42.72
C ARG A 535 -29.11 -1.93 43.27
N THR A 536 -28.66 -2.20 44.51
CA THR A 536 -27.60 -1.39 45.14
C THR A 536 -26.29 -1.53 44.39
N HIS A 537 -25.91 -2.74 43.99
CA HIS A 537 -24.73 -3.03 43.20
C HIS A 537 -24.84 -2.44 41.80
N PHE A 538 -25.98 -2.62 41.13
CA PHE A 538 -26.28 -1.99 39.83
C PHE A 538 -26.13 -0.46 39.88
N SER A 539 -26.81 0.18 40.86
CA SER A 539 -26.78 1.66 40.95
C SER A 539 -25.38 2.22 41.22
N ARG A 540 -24.54 1.50 41.98
CA ARG A 540 -23.14 1.86 42.22
C ARG A 540 -22.32 1.79 40.92
N LEU A 541 -22.37 0.63 40.22
CA LEU A 541 -21.62 0.45 38.96
C LEU A 541 -22.09 1.41 37.86
N PHE A 542 -23.40 1.63 37.78
CA PHE A 542 -23.96 2.59 36.82
C PHE A 542 -23.47 4.03 37.09
N LYS A 543 -23.46 4.44 38.37
CA LYS A 543 -22.94 5.76 38.76
C LYS A 543 -21.42 5.88 38.52
N GLU A 544 -20.66 4.82 38.79
CA GLU A 544 -19.21 4.78 38.47
C GLU A 544 -18.95 4.98 36.96
N LYS A 545 -19.77 4.35 36.09
CA LYS A 545 -19.59 4.44 34.64
C LYS A 545 -20.11 5.75 34.04
N TYR A 546 -21.30 6.21 34.42
CA TYR A 546 -21.98 7.36 33.79
C TYR A 546 -21.93 8.65 34.61
N GLY A 547 -21.37 8.62 35.82
CA GLY A 547 -21.24 9.78 36.70
C GLY A 547 -22.52 10.16 37.44
N VAL A 548 -23.68 9.60 37.04
CA VAL A 548 -25.00 9.93 37.62
C VAL A 548 -25.75 8.65 38.03
N ALA A 549 -26.62 8.77 39.03
CA ALA A 549 -27.44 7.62 39.45
C ALA A 549 -28.46 7.22 38.36
N PRO A 550 -28.84 5.92 38.23
CA PRO A 550 -29.79 5.46 37.22
C PRO A 550 -31.11 6.23 37.20
N SER A 551 -31.63 6.63 38.37
CA SER A 551 -32.87 7.40 38.50
C SER A 551 -32.80 8.83 37.94
N LYS A 552 -31.59 9.40 37.79
CA LYS A 552 -31.35 10.76 37.27
C LYS A 552 -30.73 10.77 35.87
N TYR A 553 -30.48 9.58 35.32
CA TYR A 553 -29.74 9.47 34.06
C TYR A 553 -30.48 10.13 32.88
N LYS A 554 -31.79 9.89 32.79
CA LYS A 554 -32.63 10.49 31.75
C LYS A 554 -32.59 12.02 31.75
N GLU A 555 -32.76 12.63 32.93
CA GLU A 555 -32.71 14.09 33.09
C GLU A 555 -31.33 14.66 32.66
N SER A 556 -30.27 13.90 32.94
CA SER A 556 -28.91 14.27 32.57
C SER A 556 -28.63 14.19 31.06
N VAL A 557 -29.31 13.27 30.34
CA VAL A 557 -29.20 13.13 28.87
C VAL A 557 -29.99 14.21 28.18
N VAL A 558 -31.22 14.48 28.62
CA VAL A 558 -32.08 15.54 28.04
C VAL A 558 -31.47 16.94 28.22
N ASN A 559 -30.78 17.20 29.31
CA ASN A 559 -30.11 18.47 29.55
C ASN A 559 -28.77 18.65 28.80
N ARG A 560 -28.28 17.64 28.07
CA ARG A 560 -27.05 17.69 27.25
C ARG A 560 -27.32 17.86 25.74
N ILE A 561 -28.55 17.68 25.29
CA ILE A 561 -29.04 17.96 23.92
C ILE A 561 -29.60 19.40 23.89
#